data_a258a31dc2ef7486b94d83efa49e5c45
#
_entry.id   a258a31dc2ef7486b94d83efa49e5c45
#
_cell.length_a   1.000
_cell.length_b   1.000
_cell.length_c   1.000
_cell.angle_alpha   90.00
_cell.angle_beta   90.00
_cell.angle_gamma   90.00
#
_symmetry.space_group_name_H-M   'P 1'
#
loop_
_entity.id
_entity.type
_entity.pdbx_description
1 polymer ?
#
loop_
_entity_poly.entity_id
_entity_poly.type
_entity_poly.pdbx_seq_one_letter_code
_entity_poly.pdbx_strand_id
1 'polypeptide(L)'
;MLISHFASNGPKRELKTGCLYKPLIPNFPLVDDFFVVEGKGPETIALLQITRAKEHHTKRTTVREFRDYMGKVFEDWERIEEGYGWEIIYIQHVDSTAIKKRQNCSTSGGAANDTDLALWDRIHQYQVTLSADIASEFINRSSDAREA
;
A
#
# COMPACT_ATOMS: atom_id res chain seq x y z
N MET A 1 -8.09 -0.09 -15.47
CA MET A 1 -7.58 0.67 -14.29
C MET A 1 -6.65 1.76 -14.79
N LEU A 2 -6.87 2.98 -14.36
CA LEU A 2 -6.03 4.13 -14.69
C LEU A 2 -4.88 4.23 -13.70
N ILE A 3 -3.69 4.65 -14.16
CA ILE A 3 -2.57 4.94 -13.28
C ILE A 3 -2.61 6.41 -12.90
N SER A 4 -2.63 6.71 -11.62
CA SER A 4 -2.66 8.05 -11.07
C SER A 4 -1.41 8.30 -10.22
N HIS A 5 -0.50 9.10 -10.76
CA HIS A 5 0.69 9.53 -10.01
C HIS A 5 0.32 10.69 -9.08
N PHE A 6 0.92 10.74 -7.91
CA PHE A 6 0.67 11.83 -6.97
C PHE A 6 1.94 12.28 -6.24
N ALA A 7 1.97 13.55 -5.91
CA ALA A 7 3.00 14.19 -5.09
C ALA A 7 2.35 14.74 -3.81
N SER A 8 3.17 15.15 -2.84
CA SER A 8 2.68 15.68 -1.56
C SER A 8 2.27 17.16 -1.63
N ASN A 9 2.60 17.84 -2.72
CA ASN A 9 2.26 19.26 -2.95
C ASN A 9 1.07 19.38 -3.89
N GLY A 10 0.32 20.45 -3.75
CA GLY A 10 -0.85 20.74 -4.56
C GLY A 10 -2.17 20.54 -3.80
N PRO A 11 -3.30 20.79 -4.50
CA PRO A 11 -4.63 20.63 -3.88
C PRO A 11 -4.90 19.17 -3.59
N LYS A 12 -5.65 18.92 -2.52
CA LYS A 12 -6.10 17.57 -2.19
C LYS A 12 -7.00 17.04 -3.30
N ARG A 13 -6.93 15.73 -3.52
CA ARG A 13 -7.72 15.00 -4.51
C ARG A 13 -8.63 13.99 -3.85
N GLU A 14 -9.67 13.61 -4.54
CA GLU A 14 -10.57 12.54 -4.13
C GLU A 14 -9.92 11.18 -4.37
N LEU A 15 -10.04 10.28 -3.40
CA LEU A 15 -9.62 8.89 -3.56
C LEU A 15 -10.73 8.12 -4.29
N LYS A 16 -10.44 7.59 -5.47
CA LYS A 16 -11.41 6.95 -6.36
C LYS A 16 -11.09 5.48 -6.61
N THR A 17 -12.12 4.70 -6.86
CA THR A 17 -12.00 3.36 -7.43
C THR A 17 -11.51 3.44 -8.88
N GLY A 18 -10.98 2.34 -9.41
CA GLY A 18 -10.52 2.26 -10.80
C GLY A 18 -9.17 2.93 -11.07
N CYS A 19 -8.49 3.43 -10.06
CA CYS A 19 -7.17 4.05 -10.15
C CYS A 19 -6.13 3.25 -9.36
N LEU A 20 -4.98 2.99 -9.98
CA LEU A 20 -3.77 2.57 -9.29
C LEU A 20 -2.97 3.82 -8.93
N TYR A 21 -2.86 4.11 -7.65
CA TYR A 21 -2.15 5.28 -7.15
C TYR A 21 -0.66 4.97 -6.97
N LYS A 22 0.18 5.77 -7.62
CA LYS A 22 1.64 5.63 -7.58
C LYS A 22 2.28 6.88 -6.99
N PRO A 23 2.89 6.78 -5.80
CA PRO A 23 3.60 7.91 -5.22
C PRO A 23 4.76 8.36 -6.10
N LEU A 24 4.89 9.66 -6.33
CA LEU A 24 6.08 10.29 -6.90
C LEU A 24 7.09 10.68 -5.83
N ILE A 25 6.73 10.54 -4.57
CA ILE A 25 7.55 10.86 -3.41
C ILE A 25 8.62 9.78 -3.27
N PRO A 26 9.92 10.12 -3.27
CA PRO A 26 10.99 9.14 -3.03
C PRO A 26 10.83 8.48 -1.66
N ASN A 27 11.03 7.17 -1.60
CA ASN A 27 10.91 6.40 -0.36
C ASN A 27 9.56 6.58 0.35
N PHE A 28 8.48 6.60 -0.42
CA PHE A 28 7.15 6.69 0.15
C PHE A 28 6.94 5.60 1.19
N PRO A 29 6.47 5.95 2.40
CA PRO A 29 6.42 4.99 3.49
C PRO A 29 5.39 3.89 3.26
N LEU A 30 5.69 2.71 3.73
CA LEU A 30 4.83 1.54 3.87
C LEU A 30 4.48 0.81 2.57
N VAL A 31 4.23 1.52 1.47
CA VAL A 31 3.69 0.92 0.24
C VAL A 31 4.40 1.42 -1.01
N ASP A 32 4.39 0.59 -2.05
CA ASP A 32 4.82 1.00 -3.39
C ASP A 32 3.67 1.65 -4.15
N ASP A 33 2.52 1.01 -4.15
CA ASP A 33 1.31 1.47 -4.82
C ASP A 33 0.08 1.11 -3.98
N PHE A 34 -1.08 1.68 -4.30
CA PHE A 34 -2.35 1.27 -3.69
C PHE A 34 -3.54 1.59 -4.60
N PHE A 35 -4.66 0.93 -4.34
CA PHE A 35 -5.91 1.15 -5.06
C PHE A 35 -7.10 0.89 -4.15
N VAL A 36 -8.28 1.33 -4.57
CA VAL A 36 -9.53 1.14 -3.83
C VAL A 36 -10.37 0.08 -4.52
N VAL A 37 -10.84 -0.89 -3.74
CA VAL A 37 -11.71 -1.98 -4.21
C VAL A 37 -13.11 -1.75 -3.70
N GLU A 38 -14.08 -1.82 -4.60
CA GLU A 38 -15.51 -1.88 -4.26
C GLU A 38 -15.92 -3.34 -4.02
N GLY A 39 -16.82 -3.54 -3.08
CA GLY A 39 -17.37 -4.85 -2.75
C GLY A 39 -18.77 -4.74 -2.18
N LYS A 40 -19.28 -5.82 -1.61
CA LYS A 40 -20.62 -5.86 -0.99
C LYS A 40 -20.68 -5.14 0.37
N GLY A 41 -19.55 -4.80 0.92
CA GLY A 41 -19.40 -4.07 2.17
C GLY A 41 -18.76 -2.71 1.95
N PRO A 42 -18.12 -2.13 2.97
CA PRO A 42 -17.34 -0.91 2.83
C PRO A 42 -16.25 -1.06 1.76
N GLU A 43 -15.92 0.04 1.10
CA GLU A 43 -14.77 0.09 0.22
C GLU A 43 -13.49 -0.29 0.99
N THR A 44 -12.55 -0.91 0.30
CA THR A 44 -11.30 -1.38 0.88
C THR A 44 -10.11 -0.76 0.17
N ILE A 45 -9.16 -0.26 0.93
CA ILE A 45 -7.86 0.18 0.40
C ILE A 45 -6.93 -1.03 0.37
N ALA A 46 -6.48 -1.39 -0.82
CA ALA A 46 -5.51 -2.44 -1.04
C ALA A 46 -4.12 -1.82 -1.24
N LEU A 47 -3.25 -2.03 -0.28
CA LEU A 47 -1.87 -1.58 -0.27
C LEU A 47 -0.99 -2.64 -0.94
N LEU A 48 -0.11 -2.23 -1.83
CA LEU A 48 0.82 -3.14 -2.51
C LEU A 48 2.25 -2.89 -2.04
N GLN A 49 2.92 -3.96 -1.67
CA GLN A 49 4.33 -3.95 -1.29
C GLN A 49 5.08 -5.00 -2.08
N ILE A 50 5.99 -4.58 -2.94
CA ILE A 50 6.86 -5.48 -3.69
C ILE A 50 8.11 -5.74 -2.87
N THR A 51 8.41 -6.98 -2.57
CA THR A 51 9.57 -7.34 -1.75
C THR A 51 10.16 -8.68 -2.14
N ARG A 52 11.47 -8.84 -1.94
CA ARG A 52 12.19 -10.12 -2.03
C ARG A 52 12.50 -10.71 -0.65
N ALA A 53 12.29 -9.96 0.41
CA ALA A 53 12.58 -10.39 1.75
C ALA A 53 11.58 -11.46 2.22
N LYS A 54 12.06 -12.45 2.99
CA LYS A 54 11.20 -13.45 3.64
C LYS A 54 10.38 -12.89 4.80
N GLU A 55 10.73 -11.71 5.27
CA GLU A 55 10.05 -10.95 6.30
C GLU A 55 10.06 -9.47 5.91
N HIS A 56 8.99 -8.79 6.20
CA HIS A 56 8.85 -7.36 5.91
C HIS A 56 8.12 -6.64 7.04
N HIS A 57 8.74 -6.67 8.22
CA HIS A 57 8.20 -5.97 9.38
C HIS A 57 8.29 -4.46 9.19
N THR A 58 7.37 -3.74 9.76
CA THR A 58 7.33 -2.29 9.70
C THR A 58 7.58 -1.66 11.07
N LYS A 59 7.61 -0.34 11.10
CA LYS A 59 7.76 0.46 12.30
C LYS A 59 6.55 1.39 12.45
N ARG A 60 6.22 1.72 13.69
CA ARG A 60 5.18 2.69 14.01
C ARG A 60 5.37 4.03 13.29
N THR A 61 6.60 4.51 13.23
CA THR A 61 6.93 5.76 12.53
C THR A 61 6.64 5.68 11.04
N THR A 62 6.87 4.54 10.40
CA THR A 62 6.54 4.31 8.99
C THR A 62 5.03 4.37 8.74
N VAL A 63 4.23 3.77 9.61
CA VAL A 63 2.77 3.84 9.55
C VAL A 63 2.29 5.28 9.74
N ARG A 64 2.86 6.01 10.69
CA ARG A 64 2.54 7.42 10.93
C ARG A 64 2.85 8.29 9.71
N GLU A 65 4.02 8.16 9.12
CA GLU A 65 4.41 8.90 7.93
C GLU A 65 3.47 8.62 6.76
N PHE A 66 3.08 7.36 6.55
CA PHE A 66 2.08 6.99 5.56
C PHE A 66 0.74 7.72 5.81
N ARG A 67 0.23 7.68 7.03
CA ARG A 67 -1.01 8.36 7.40
C ARG A 67 -0.93 9.88 7.19
N ASP A 68 0.20 10.48 7.53
CA ASP A 68 0.43 11.91 7.34
C ASP A 68 0.42 12.30 5.85
N TYR A 69 1.07 11.52 5.00
CA TYR A 69 1.02 11.75 3.54
C TYR A 69 -0.39 11.58 3.00
N MET A 70 -1.10 10.54 3.38
CA MET A 70 -2.46 10.29 2.91
C MET A 70 -3.39 11.44 3.30
N GLY A 71 -3.27 11.98 4.51
CA GLY A 71 -4.03 13.14 4.97
C GLY A 71 -3.70 14.44 4.25
N LYS A 72 -2.49 14.57 3.69
CA LYS A 72 -2.09 15.74 2.88
C LYS A 72 -2.58 15.64 1.44
N VAL A 73 -2.66 14.44 0.90
CA VAL A 73 -2.94 14.21 -0.53
C VAL A 73 -4.42 14.03 -0.81
N PHE A 74 -5.15 13.35 0.08
CA PHE A 74 -6.53 12.95 -0.17
C PHE A 74 -7.53 13.69 0.70
N GLU A 75 -8.66 14.05 0.08
CA GLU A 75 -9.82 14.62 0.77
C GLU A 75 -10.48 13.57 1.67
N ASP A 76 -11.12 14.01 2.73
CA ASP A 76 -11.89 13.16 3.66
C ASP A 76 -11.09 11.99 4.28
N TRP A 77 -9.79 12.18 4.43
CA TRP A 77 -8.91 11.09 4.89
C TRP A 77 -9.35 10.47 6.22
N GLU A 78 -9.75 11.26 7.20
CA GLU A 78 -10.20 10.75 8.51
C GLU A 78 -11.39 9.80 8.37
N ARG A 79 -12.36 10.16 7.55
CA ARG A 79 -13.53 9.31 7.26
C ARG A 79 -13.12 8.03 6.53
N ILE A 80 -12.20 8.14 5.58
CA ILE A 80 -11.69 7.01 4.81
C ILE A 80 -10.91 6.05 5.72
N GLU A 81 -10.02 6.57 6.54
CA GLU A 81 -9.22 5.76 7.45
C GLU A 81 -10.08 4.93 8.41
N GLU A 82 -11.13 5.53 8.97
CA GLU A 82 -12.03 4.87 9.90
C GLU A 82 -13.04 3.94 9.23
N GLY A 83 -13.57 4.33 8.07
CA GLY A 83 -14.71 3.67 7.44
C GLY A 83 -14.36 2.61 6.41
N TYR A 84 -13.19 2.68 5.79
CA TYR A 84 -12.77 1.71 4.78
C TYR A 84 -12.14 0.47 5.41
N GLY A 85 -12.22 -0.64 4.70
CA GLY A 85 -11.42 -1.82 4.98
C GLY A 85 -9.98 -1.60 4.55
N TRP A 86 -9.05 -2.35 5.14
CA TRP A 86 -7.62 -2.23 4.89
C TRP A 86 -7.01 -3.58 4.61
N GLU A 87 -6.27 -3.67 3.52
CA GLU A 87 -5.52 -4.86 3.13
C GLU A 87 -4.13 -4.46 2.68
N ILE A 88 -3.13 -5.29 2.97
CA ILE A 88 -1.80 -5.18 2.38
C ILE A 88 -1.45 -6.49 1.68
N ILE A 89 -0.94 -6.39 0.46
CA ILE A 89 -0.56 -7.52 -0.36
C ILE A 89 0.95 -7.45 -0.59
N TYR A 90 1.66 -8.41 -0.02
CA TYR A 90 3.09 -8.59 -0.27
C TYR A 90 3.26 -9.37 -1.57
N ILE A 91 3.82 -8.71 -2.56
CA ILE A 91 4.07 -9.29 -3.89
C ILE A 91 5.52 -9.73 -3.94
N GLN A 92 5.75 -11.03 -4.07
CA GLN A 92 7.08 -11.62 -4.10
C GLN A 92 7.35 -12.34 -5.42
N HIS A 93 8.61 -12.33 -5.87
CA HIS A 93 9.05 -13.15 -6.98
C HIS A 93 9.10 -14.62 -6.56
N VAL A 94 8.89 -15.53 -7.53
CA VAL A 94 8.92 -16.99 -7.31
C VAL A 94 10.21 -17.49 -6.66
N ASP A 95 11.35 -16.83 -6.92
CA ASP A 95 12.65 -17.19 -6.33
C ASP A 95 12.84 -16.69 -4.90
N SER A 96 11.90 -15.92 -4.37
CA SER A 96 11.94 -15.42 -3.00
C SER A 96 11.38 -16.46 -2.03
N THR A 97 11.89 -16.46 -0.79
CA THR A 97 11.26 -17.23 0.28
C THR A 97 9.95 -16.55 0.67
N ALA A 98 8.84 -17.29 0.56
CA ALA A 98 7.51 -16.74 0.80
C ALA A 98 7.33 -16.26 2.25
N ILE A 99 6.73 -15.09 2.40
CA ILE A 99 6.25 -14.59 3.69
C ILE A 99 5.09 -15.48 4.14
N LYS A 100 5.23 -16.14 5.30
CA LYS A 100 4.25 -17.11 5.82
C LYS A 100 3.56 -16.67 7.10
N LYS A 101 4.00 -15.58 7.70
CA LYS A 101 3.49 -15.08 8.98
C LYS A 101 3.03 -13.64 8.84
N ARG A 102 2.08 -13.24 9.70
CA ARG A 102 1.73 -11.84 9.84
C ARG A 102 2.99 -11.02 10.15
N GLN A 103 3.18 -9.93 9.41
CA GLN A 103 4.29 -9.02 9.66
C GLN A 103 3.92 -8.06 10.78
N ASN A 104 4.87 -7.81 11.67
CA ASN A 104 4.65 -7.02 12.87
C ASN A 104 4.99 -5.55 12.63
N CYS A 105 4.37 -4.68 13.43
CA CYS A 105 4.73 -3.28 13.57
C CYS A 105 5.47 -3.10 14.90
N SER A 106 6.69 -2.57 14.84
CA SER A 106 7.50 -2.31 16.01
C SER A 106 6.86 -1.24 16.89
N THR A 107 6.75 -1.52 18.19
CA THR A 107 6.10 -0.68 19.20
C THR A 107 7.05 0.21 19.97
N SER A 108 8.34 0.20 19.67
CA SER A 108 9.36 0.95 20.41
C SER A 108 9.02 2.44 20.48
N GLY A 109 8.86 2.97 21.70
CA GLY A 109 8.52 4.38 21.96
C GLY A 109 7.03 4.72 21.88
N GLY A 110 6.12 3.72 21.90
CA GLY A 110 4.67 3.91 21.79
C GLY A 110 3.95 4.07 23.12
N ALA A 111 2.93 4.95 23.14
CA ALA A 111 1.94 5.03 24.22
C ALA A 111 0.85 3.97 24.03
N ALA A 112 0.13 3.63 25.12
CA ALA A 112 -0.90 2.59 25.12
C ALA A 112 -2.09 2.84 24.15
N ASN A 113 -2.31 4.10 23.72
CA ASN A 113 -3.39 4.51 22.82
C ASN A 113 -2.83 4.95 21.45
N ASP A 114 -2.01 4.12 20.82
CA ASP A 114 -1.36 4.44 19.57
C ASP A 114 -2.30 4.19 18.39
N THR A 115 -2.71 5.26 17.71
CA THR A 115 -3.56 5.20 16.51
C THR A 115 -2.85 4.56 15.33
N ASP A 116 -1.53 4.65 15.26
CA ASP A 116 -0.73 4.03 14.20
C ASP A 116 -0.76 2.50 14.32
N LEU A 117 -0.57 1.99 15.54
CA LEU A 117 -0.71 0.56 15.82
C LEU A 117 -2.13 0.06 15.59
N ALA A 118 -3.13 0.84 15.99
CA ALA A 118 -4.53 0.50 15.78
C ALA A 118 -4.85 0.34 14.29
N LEU A 119 -4.34 1.21 13.43
CA LEU A 119 -4.47 1.06 11.99
C LEU A 119 -3.78 -0.21 11.51
N TRP A 120 -2.52 -0.43 11.90
CA TRP A 120 -1.78 -1.62 11.48
C TRP A 120 -2.49 -2.92 11.86
N ASP A 121 -3.06 -2.98 13.05
CA ASP A 121 -3.79 -4.15 13.54
C ASP A 121 -5.09 -4.43 12.77
N ARG A 122 -5.66 -3.41 12.12
CA ARG A 122 -6.84 -3.53 11.25
C ARG A 122 -6.50 -3.98 9.84
N ILE A 123 -5.23 -3.91 9.42
CA ILE A 123 -4.81 -4.28 8.08
C ILE A 123 -4.74 -5.79 7.95
N HIS A 124 -5.55 -6.37 7.07
CA HIS A 124 -5.44 -7.77 6.68
C HIS A 124 -4.24 -7.95 5.75
N GLN A 125 -3.44 -8.97 6.00
CA GLN A 125 -2.20 -9.20 5.27
C GLN A 125 -2.31 -10.42 4.36
N TYR A 126 -1.88 -10.25 3.13
CA TYR A 126 -1.86 -11.30 2.10
C TYR A 126 -0.49 -11.38 1.45
N GLN A 127 -0.18 -12.54 0.91
CA GLN A 127 1.04 -12.75 0.15
C GLN A 127 0.68 -13.34 -1.21
N VAL A 128 1.30 -12.82 -2.27
CA VAL A 128 1.18 -13.31 -3.64
C VAL A 128 2.57 -13.56 -4.20
N THR A 129 2.76 -14.72 -4.79
CA THR A 129 4.01 -15.06 -5.49
C THR A 129 3.79 -14.92 -6.99
N LEU A 130 4.60 -14.09 -7.64
CA LEU A 130 4.59 -13.96 -9.09
C LEU A 130 5.49 -15.00 -9.72
N SER A 131 4.95 -15.77 -10.68
CA SER A 131 5.75 -16.64 -11.53
C SER A 131 6.67 -15.81 -12.45
N ALA A 132 7.74 -16.44 -12.96
CA ALA A 132 8.63 -15.79 -13.90
C ALA A 132 7.89 -15.32 -15.18
N ASP A 133 6.92 -16.07 -15.64
CA ASP A 133 6.12 -15.75 -16.83
C ASP A 133 5.27 -14.48 -16.61
N ILE A 134 4.59 -14.40 -15.48
CA ILE A 134 3.78 -13.21 -15.11
C ILE A 134 4.69 -11.99 -14.94
N ALA A 135 5.83 -12.14 -14.28
CA ALA A 135 6.78 -11.04 -14.10
C ALA A 135 7.30 -10.52 -15.44
N SER A 136 7.57 -11.40 -16.41
CA SER A 136 7.99 -11.04 -17.77
C SER A 136 6.91 -10.26 -18.52
N GLU A 137 5.64 -10.63 -18.39
CA GLU A 137 4.53 -9.90 -19.00
C GLU A 137 4.41 -8.46 -18.46
N PHE A 138 4.59 -8.28 -17.16
CA PHE A 138 4.58 -6.94 -16.55
C PHE A 138 5.72 -6.06 -17.07
N ILE A 139 6.93 -6.61 -17.19
CA ILE A 139 8.10 -5.90 -17.70
C ILE A 139 7.86 -5.48 -19.16
N ASN A 140 7.37 -6.38 -20.00
CA ASN A 140 7.12 -6.13 -21.42
C ASN A 140 6.06 -5.04 -21.61
N ARG A 141 4.94 -5.12 -20.90
CA ARG A 141 3.89 -4.09 -20.94
C ARG A 141 4.36 -2.72 -20.47
N SER A 142 5.25 -2.67 -19.49
CA SER A 142 5.85 -1.42 -19.02
C SER A 142 6.79 -0.81 -20.06
N SER A 143 7.47 -1.63 -20.85
CA SER A 143 8.34 -1.18 -21.96
C SER A 143 7.52 -0.62 -23.10
N ASP A 144 6.45 -1.31 -23.51
CA ASP A 144 5.52 -0.86 -24.57
C ASP A 144 4.86 0.48 -24.22
N ALA A 145 4.51 0.69 -22.96
CA ALA A 145 3.92 1.94 -22.49
C ALA A 145 4.90 3.14 -22.51
N ARG A 146 6.23 2.87 -22.52
CA ARG A 146 7.25 3.92 -22.62
C ARG A 146 7.60 4.29 -24.06
N GLU A 147 7.34 3.41 -24.99
CA GLU A 147 7.57 3.64 -26.42
C GLU A 147 6.36 4.25 -27.13
N ALA A 148 5.23 4.22 -26.49
CA ALA A 148 4.01 4.90 -26.98
C ALA A 148 3.91 6.32 -26.45
#